data_7fb13e78fabed2683029e8240ac9a670
#
_entry.id   7fb13e78fabed2683029e8240ac9a670
#
_cell.length_a   1.000
_cell.length_b   1.000
_cell.length_c   1.000
_cell.angle_alpha   90.00
_cell.angle_beta   90.00
_cell.angle_gamma   90.00
#
_symmetry.space_group_name_H-M   'P 1'
#
loop_
_entity.id
_entity.type
_entity.pdbx_description
1 polymer ?
#
loop_
_entity_poly.entity_id
_entity_poly.type
_entity_poly.pdbx_seq_one_letter_code
_entity_poly.pdbx_strand_id
1 'polypeptide(L)'
;YSTQNLILTLPQEQTYSLIKNVDIKFKIEKNIIKPCFTVMLALKKTSIFKYSGYIIKNNPIISWCANESSKQRSLNNNELTQLTIQSTEEYGYKNFKKYKENKDVILNEILETFLHMFQIDRSEVVHKNVHGWLYAYAESNDLPVFWDNQLCLGITGDWFTGGKAENSWQNAKLLADIINN
;
A
#
# COMPACT_ATOMS: atom_id res chain seq x y z
N TYR A 1 -3.16 -26.58 12.16
CA TYR A 1 -3.00 -25.81 13.40
C TYR A 1 -4.37 -25.66 14.06
N SER A 2 -4.44 -25.73 15.38
CA SER A 2 -5.61 -25.33 16.17
C SER A 2 -5.26 -24.12 17.02
N THR A 3 -6.20 -23.20 17.20
CA THR A 3 -6.04 -21.99 18.01
C THR A 3 -7.31 -21.76 18.82
N GLN A 4 -7.19 -21.05 19.94
CA GLN A 4 -8.35 -20.63 20.73
C GLN A 4 -9.06 -19.43 20.08
N ASN A 5 -8.29 -18.47 19.56
CA ASN A 5 -8.81 -17.27 18.91
C ASN A 5 -8.21 -17.15 17.51
N LEU A 6 -9.01 -16.70 16.55
CA LEU A 6 -8.58 -16.38 15.19
C LEU A 6 -8.80 -14.90 14.92
N ILE A 7 -7.75 -14.17 14.56
CA ILE A 7 -7.85 -12.77 14.16
C ILE A 7 -7.50 -12.64 12.67
N LEU A 8 -8.44 -12.16 11.88
CA LEU A 8 -8.26 -11.88 10.45
C LEU A 8 -7.87 -10.41 10.26
N THR A 9 -6.70 -10.19 9.65
CA THR A 9 -6.15 -8.86 9.35
C THR A 9 -5.94 -8.64 7.85
N LEU A 10 -6.53 -9.50 7.03
CA LEU A 10 -6.43 -9.49 5.59
C LEU A 10 -7.24 -8.33 4.98
N PRO A 11 -6.91 -7.91 3.74
CA PRO A 11 -7.78 -7.02 2.99
C PRO A 11 -9.22 -7.53 2.92
N GLN A 12 -10.16 -6.61 2.79
CA GLN A 12 -11.61 -6.88 2.88
C GLN A 12 -12.07 -8.05 2.00
N GLU A 13 -11.69 -8.09 0.72
CA GLU A 13 -12.11 -9.13 -0.21
C GLU A 13 -11.53 -10.51 0.16
N GLN A 14 -10.30 -10.54 0.67
CA GLN A 14 -9.68 -11.78 1.13
C GLN A 14 -10.35 -12.27 2.41
N THR A 15 -10.63 -11.37 3.36
CA THR A 15 -11.41 -11.68 4.56
C THR A 15 -12.77 -12.24 4.19
N TYR A 16 -13.53 -11.55 3.32
CA TYR A 16 -14.84 -12.01 2.86
C TYR A 16 -14.78 -13.41 2.24
N SER A 17 -13.76 -13.66 1.40
CA SER A 17 -13.61 -14.97 0.75
C SER A 17 -13.41 -16.11 1.75
N LEU A 18 -12.78 -15.85 2.88
CA LEU A 18 -12.58 -16.85 3.95
C LEU A 18 -13.85 -17.10 4.76
N ILE A 19 -14.62 -16.04 5.04
CA ILE A 19 -15.76 -16.14 5.99
C ILE A 19 -17.11 -16.24 5.31
N LYS A 20 -17.22 -16.18 3.98
CA LYS A 20 -18.49 -16.16 3.25
C LYS A 20 -19.43 -17.35 3.53
N ASN A 21 -18.89 -18.48 4.00
CA ASN A 21 -19.65 -19.69 4.35
C ASN A 21 -19.74 -19.90 5.88
N VAL A 22 -19.27 -18.93 6.68
CA VAL A 22 -19.36 -18.97 8.13
C VAL A 22 -20.60 -18.19 8.54
N ASP A 23 -21.41 -18.78 9.43
CA ASP A 23 -22.58 -18.09 9.98
C ASP A 23 -22.14 -17.03 11.00
N ILE A 24 -21.90 -15.82 10.51
CA ILE A 24 -21.50 -14.67 11.32
C ILE A 24 -22.45 -13.49 11.08
N LYS A 25 -22.69 -12.71 12.13
CA LYS A 25 -23.54 -11.50 12.05
C LYS A 25 -22.84 -10.28 11.44
N PHE A 26 -21.62 -10.45 10.95
CA PHE A 26 -20.84 -9.37 10.35
C PHE A 26 -21.14 -9.22 8.86
N LYS A 27 -21.74 -8.10 8.49
CA LYS A 27 -21.96 -7.75 7.08
C LYS A 27 -20.80 -6.88 6.61
N ILE A 28 -20.02 -7.39 5.67
CA ILE A 28 -19.00 -6.62 4.97
C ILE A 28 -19.69 -5.91 3.79
N GLU A 29 -19.87 -4.60 3.90
CA GLU A 29 -20.25 -3.80 2.74
C GLU A 29 -19.06 -3.75 1.77
N LYS A 30 -19.37 -3.92 0.48
CA LYS A 30 -18.33 -4.03 -0.55
C LYS A 30 -17.72 -2.67 -0.83
N ASN A 31 -16.62 -2.34 -0.18
CA ASN A 31 -15.84 -1.16 -0.50
C ASN A 31 -14.87 -1.43 -1.65
N ILE A 32 -14.64 -0.40 -2.43
CA ILE A 32 -13.66 -0.46 -3.52
C ILE A 32 -12.28 -0.22 -2.92
N ILE A 33 -11.50 -1.30 -2.80
CA ILE A 33 -10.06 -1.16 -2.52
C ILE A 33 -9.36 -0.90 -3.85
N LYS A 34 -8.62 0.20 -3.92
CA LYS A 34 -7.98 0.64 -5.14
C LYS A 34 -6.52 0.17 -5.19
N PRO A 35 -6.04 -0.30 -6.34
CA PRO A 35 -4.66 -0.74 -6.49
C PRO A 35 -3.70 0.44 -6.64
N CYS A 36 -2.41 0.15 -6.37
CA CYS A 36 -1.31 1.08 -6.56
C CYS A 36 -0.10 0.38 -7.17
N PHE A 37 0.68 1.09 -7.96
CA PHE A 37 2.01 0.66 -8.36
C PHE A 37 3.05 1.38 -7.54
N THR A 38 4.06 0.63 -7.12
CA THR A 38 5.23 1.17 -6.44
C THR A 38 6.47 0.86 -7.28
N VAL A 39 7.15 1.91 -7.73
CA VAL A 39 8.46 1.79 -8.40
C VAL A 39 9.55 2.03 -7.36
N MET A 40 10.44 1.06 -7.25
CA MET A 40 11.68 1.16 -6.50
C MET A 40 12.78 1.56 -7.48
N LEU A 41 13.39 2.70 -7.25
CA LEU A 41 14.37 3.32 -8.14
C LEU A 41 15.66 3.60 -7.39
N ALA A 42 16.80 3.25 -7.99
CA ALA A 42 18.11 3.73 -7.55
C ALA A 42 18.76 4.52 -8.70
N LEU A 43 19.20 5.72 -8.36
CA LEU A 43 19.94 6.62 -9.23
C LEU A 43 21.39 6.71 -8.75
N LYS A 44 22.31 7.11 -9.62
CA LYS A 44 23.60 7.67 -9.19
C LYS A 44 23.34 8.78 -8.21
N LYS A 45 24.28 9.00 -7.28
CA LYS A 45 24.09 9.98 -6.21
C LYS A 45 23.76 11.35 -6.76
N THR A 46 22.66 11.92 -6.28
CA THR A 46 22.21 13.26 -6.65
C THR A 46 21.72 14.04 -5.43
N SER A 47 21.87 15.34 -5.44
CA SER A 47 21.43 16.27 -4.39
C SER A 47 20.10 16.97 -4.68
N ILE A 48 19.42 16.61 -5.78
CA ILE A 48 18.16 17.27 -6.17
C ILE A 48 17.02 17.00 -5.20
N PHE A 49 17.06 15.84 -4.48
CA PHE A 49 16.04 15.46 -3.52
C PHE A 49 16.36 16.01 -2.13
N LYS A 50 15.88 17.22 -1.85
CA LYS A 50 16.13 17.94 -0.59
C LYS A 50 15.25 17.46 0.58
N TYR A 51 14.11 16.86 0.28
CA TYR A 51 13.13 16.41 1.29
C TYR A 51 13.05 14.90 1.34
N SER A 52 12.58 14.38 2.47
CA SER A 52 12.39 12.93 2.67
C SER A 52 11.19 12.37 1.89
N GLY A 53 10.25 13.23 1.49
CA GLY A 53 9.09 12.84 0.70
C GLY A 53 8.49 14.01 -0.07
N TYR A 54 7.80 13.67 -1.16
CA TYR A 54 7.17 14.63 -2.07
C TYR A 54 5.74 14.17 -2.35
N ILE A 55 4.77 15.03 -2.07
CA ILE A 55 3.40 14.87 -2.54
C ILE A 55 3.32 15.51 -3.92
N ILE A 56 2.96 14.74 -4.94
CA ILE A 56 2.92 15.18 -6.32
C ILE A 56 1.47 15.50 -6.68
N LYS A 57 1.19 16.79 -6.86
CA LYS A 57 -0.14 17.27 -7.24
C LYS A 57 -0.24 17.43 -8.75
N ASN A 58 -1.46 17.27 -9.29
CA ASN A 58 -1.76 17.49 -10.71
C ASN A 58 -0.98 16.61 -11.70
N ASN A 59 -0.54 15.42 -11.26
CA ASN A 59 0.03 14.42 -12.14
C ASN A 59 -0.91 13.20 -12.18
N PRO A 60 -1.35 12.73 -13.37
CA PRO A 60 -2.31 11.63 -13.48
C PRO A 60 -1.70 10.26 -13.18
N ILE A 61 -0.38 10.12 -13.17
CA ILE A 61 0.33 8.86 -13.04
C ILE A 61 0.93 8.70 -11.64
N ILE A 62 1.62 9.73 -11.13
CA ILE A 62 2.38 9.69 -9.88
C ILE A 62 1.71 10.58 -8.84
N SER A 63 1.51 10.04 -7.63
CA SER A 63 0.94 10.76 -6.49
C SER A 63 1.98 11.14 -5.44
N TRP A 64 3.03 10.32 -5.29
CA TRP A 64 3.97 10.46 -4.18
C TRP A 64 5.34 9.88 -4.50
N CYS A 65 6.38 10.43 -3.86
CA CYS A 65 7.73 9.89 -3.90
C CYS A 65 8.40 10.04 -2.53
N ALA A 66 9.10 9.01 -2.05
CA ALA A 66 9.99 9.08 -0.90
C ALA A 66 11.46 8.99 -1.32
N ASN A 67 12.28 9.83 -0.68
CA ASN A 67 13.72 9.69 -0.70
C ASN A 67 14.15 8.71 0.41
N GLU A 68 14.32 7.44 0.06
CA GLU A 68 14.70 6.39 1.00
C GLU A 68 16.13 6.60 1.56
N SER A 69 17.01 7.25 0.78
CA SER A 69 18.36 7.58 1.24
C SER A 69 18.39 8.61 2.38
N SER A 70 17.29 9.35 2.60
CA SER A 70 17.17 10.27 3.72
C SER A 70 16.89 9.56 5.06
N LYS A 71 16.49 8.29 5.01
CA LYS A 71 16.21 7.49 6.21
C LYS A 71 17.50 6.89 6.75
N GLN A 72 17.75 7.04 8.04
CA GLN A 72 18.92 6.46 8.71
C GLN A 72 18.75 4.94 8.82
N ARG A 73 19.20 4.21 7.80
CA ARG A 73 19.23 2.75 7.78
C ARG A 73 20.67 2.28 7.62
N SER A 74 21.07 1.26 8.38
CA SER A 74 22.43 0.68 8.35
C SER A 74 22.86 0.13 6.98
N LEU A 75 21.90 -0.15 6.09
CA LEU A 75 22.14 -0.69 4.75
C LEU A 75 22.09 0.36 3.62
N ASN A 76 22.03 1.66 3.97
CA ASN A 76 22.02 2.71 2.94
C ASN A 76 23.39 2.76 2.24
N ASN A 77 23.36 2.53 0.92
CA ASN A 77 24.53 2.82 0.08
C ASN A 77 24.61 4.33 -0.15
N ASN A 78 25.63 4.98 0.43
CA ASN A 78 25.84 6.42 0.33
C ASN A 78 26.22 6.89 -1.10
N GLU A 79 26.48 5.97 -2.02
CA GLU A 79 26.83 6.26 -3.42
C GLU A 79 25.61 6.35 -4.33
N LEU A 80 24.43 5.96 -3.83
CA LEU A 80 23.18 5.95 -4.60
C LEU A 80 22.13 6.84 -3.94
N THR A 81 21.24 7.37 -4.78
CA THR A 81 19.97 7.95 -4.34
C THR A 81 18.87 6.93 -4.55
N GLN A 82 18.26 6.47 -3.46
CA GLN A 82 17.22 5.44 -3.46
C GLN A 82 15.85 6.09 -3.28
N LEU A 83 14.92 5.75 -4.13
CA LEU A 83 13.59 6.36 -4.20
C LEU A 83 12.50 5.29 -4.25
N THR A 84 11.38 5.58 -3.59
CA THR A 84 10.12 4.85 -3.71
C THR A 84 9.10 5.79 -4.34
N ILE A 85 8.53 5.42 -5.49
CA ILE A 85 7.58 6.23 -6.24
C ILE A 85 6.26 5.49 -6.28
N GLN A 86 5.16 6.16 -5.92
CA GLN A 86 3.81 5.57 -5.95
C GLN A 86 2.94 6.22 -7.01
N SER A 87 2.18 5.38 -7.71
CA SER A 87 1.19 5.84 -8.67
C SER A 87 -0.03 6.48 -7.97
N THR A 88 -0.83 7.18 -8.75
CA THR A 88 -2.20 7.54 -8.33
C THR A 88 -3.07 6.29 -8.27
N GLU A 89 -4.15 6.36 -7.47
CA GLU A 89 -5.17 5.32 -7.39
C GLU A 89 -5.82 5.08 -8.76
N GLU A 90 -6.15 6.15 -9.46
CA GLU A 90 -6.81 6.10 -10.76
C GLU A 90 -5.94 5.42 -11.82
N TYR A 91 -4.64 5.75 -11.85
CA TYR A 91 -3.69 5.08 -12.74
C TYR A 91 -3.54 3.60 -12.39
N GLY A 92 -3.45 3.28 -11.10
CA GLY A 92 -3.39 1.91 -10.60
C GLY A 92 -4.61 1.10 -11.04
N TYR A 93 -5.82 1.62 -10.83
CA TYR A 93 -7.07 0.96 -11.20
C TYR A 93 -7.19 0.71 -12.70
N LYS A 94 -6.92 1.72 -13.52
CA LYS A 94 -7.04 1.63 -15.00
C LYS A 94 -6.04 0.66 -15.62
N ASN A 95 -4.86 0.50 -15.01
CA ASN A 95 -3.74 -0.21 -15.64
C ASN A 95 -3.37 -1.54 -14.97
N PHE A 96 -4.10 -2.00 -13.93
CA PHE A 96 -3.72 -3.23 -13.23
C PHE A 96 -3.77 -4.48 -14.10
N LYS A 97 -4.71 -4.55 -15.05
CA LYS A 97 -4.75 -5.63 -16.05
C LYS A 97 -3.51 -5.62 -16.93
N LYS A 98 -3.14 -4.44 -17.47
CA LYS A 98 -1.94 -4.24 -18.30
C LYS A 98 -0.65 -4.62 -17.54
N TYR A 99 -0.59 -4.29 -16.24
CA TYR A 99 0.51 -4.70 -15.38
C TYR A 99 0.65 -6.23 -15.26
N LYS A 100 -0.47 -6.96 -15.13
CA LYS A 100 -0.45 -8.43 -15.08
C LYS A 100 0.03 -9.05 -16.39
N GLU A 101 -0.26 -8.43 -17.51
CA GLU A 101 0.16 -8.88 -18.84
C GLU A 101 1.64 -8.52 -19.11
N ASN A 102 2.04 -7.31 -18.75
CA ASN A 102 3.41 -6.84 -18.95
C ASN A 102 3.77 -5.71 -17.97
N LYS A 103 4.44 -6.08 -16.88
CA LYS A 103 4.85 -5.13 -15.83
C LYS A 103 5.83 -4.06 -16.32
N ASP A 104 6.65 -4.37 -17.33
CA ASP A 104 7.69 -3.45 -17.81
C ASP A 104 7.09 -2.23 -18.53
N VAL A 105 5.91 -2.36 -19.09
CA VAL A 105 5.18 -1.22 -19.66
C VAL A 105 4.83 -0.22 -18.57
N ILE A 106 4.28 -0.70 -17.45
CA ILE A 106 3.91 0.15 -16.30
C ILE A 106 5.15 0.76 -15.65
N LEU A 107 6.21 -0.05 -15.49
CA LEU A 107 7.48 0.43 -14.98
C LEU A 107 8.02 1.60 -15.82
N ASN A 108 8.05 1.44 -17.15
CA ASN A 108 8.59 2.47 -18.02
C ASN A 108 7.71 3.73 -18.05
N GLU A 109 6.38 3.59 -18.07
CA GLU A 109 5.48 4.76 -18.04
C GLU A 109 5.67 5.61 -16.77
N ILE A 110 5.75 4.98 -15.59
CA ILE A 110 5.98 5.68 -14.33
C ILE A 110 7.39 6.26 -14.30
N LEU A 111 8.40 5.48 -14.73
CA LEU A 111 9.79 5.91 -14.73
C LEU A 111 10.01 7.13 -15.64
N GLU A 112 9.57 7.10 -16.90
CA GLU A 112 9.74 8.21 -17.82
C GLU A 112 9.03 9.48 -17.34
N THR A 113 7.81 9.32 -16.77
CA THR A 113 7.09 10.44 -16.15
C THR A 113 7.91 11.05 -15.02
N PHE A 114 8.51 10.22 -14.17
CA PHE A 114 9.31 10.66 -13.03
C PHE A 114 10.60 11.36 -13.49
N LEU A 115 11.34 10.73 -14.40
CA LEU A 115 12.59 11.30 -14.93
C LEU A 115 12.35 12.65 -15.59
N HIS A 116 11.31 12.77 -16.40
CA HIS A 116 10.93 14.03 -17.05
C HIS A 116 10.58 15.13 -16.02
N MET A 117 9.78 14.77 -14.99
CA MET A 117 9.33 15.70 -13.96
C MET A 117 10.51 16.30 -13.16
N PHE A 118 11.51 15.50 -12.85
CA PHE A 118 12.69 15.91 -12.08
C PHE A 118 13.89 16.27 -12.96
N GLN A 119 13.74 16.27 -14.28
CA GLN A 119 14.81 16.56 -15.26
C GLN A 119 16.05 15.69 -15.06
N ILE A 120 15.84 14.39 -14.84
CA ILE A 120 16.88 13.40 -14.61
C ILE A 120 17.17 12.68 -15.92
N ASP A 121 18.46 12.56 -16.29
CA ASP A 121 18.86 11.76 -17.45
C ASP A 121 18.67 10.27 -17.16
N ARG A 122 18.21 9.53 -18.15
CA ARG A 122 17.99 8.08 -18.02
C ARG A 122 19.28 7.29 -17.71
N SER A 123 20.44 7.79 -18.11
CA SER A 123 21.75 7.21 -17.80
C SER A 123 22.13 7.25 -16.32
N GLU A 124 21.40 8.03 -15.52
CA GLU A 124 21.54 8.08 -14.08
C GLU A 124 20.84 6.89 -13.37
N VAL A 125 19.99 6.16 -14.07
CA VAL A 125 19.25 5.02 -13.51
C VAL A 125 20.17 3.82 -13.36
N VAL A 126 20.41 3.40 -12.12
CA VAL A 126 21.23 2.24 -11.75
C VAL A 126 20.38 0.99 -11.57
N HIS A 127 19.21 1.13 -10.91
CA HIS A 127 18.28 0.03 -10.68
C HIS A 127 16.85 0.53 -10.75
N LYS A 128 15.96 -0.33 -11.25
CA LYS A 128 14.52 -0.07 -11.28
C LYS A 128 13.74 -1.37 -11.14
N ASN A 129 12.65 -1.32 -10.37
CA ASN A 129 11.69 -2.43 -10.29
C ASN A 129 10.31 -1.87 -9.98
N VAL A 130 9.25 -2.58 -10.35
CA VAL A 130 7.87 -2.21 -10.05
C VAL A 130 7.13 -3.34 -9.36
N HIS A 131 6.35 -2.99 -8.34
CA HIS A 131 5.42 -3.88 -7.66
C HIS A 131 4.00 -3.33 -7.74
N GLY A 132 3.04 -4.19 -8.06
CA GLY A 132 1.62 -3.85 -8.10
C GLY A 132 0.91 -4.34 -6.84
N TRP A 133 0.38 -3.41 -6.04
CA TRP A 133 -0.43 -3.68 -4.86
C TRP A 133 -1.90 -3.67 -5.26
N LEU A 134 -2.54 -4.83 -5.29
CA LEU A 134 -3.96 -4.92 -5.68
C LEU A 134 -4.88 -4.25 -4.64
N TYR A 135 -4.51 -4.34 -3.36
CA TYR A 135 -5.28 -3.85 -2.22
C TYR A 135 -4.51 -2.77 -1.47
N ALA A 136 -4.28 -1.61 -2.12
CA ALA A 136 -3.39 -0.57 -1.59
C ALA A 136 -4.12 0.54 -0.83
N TYR A 137 -5.23 1.00 -1.36
CA TYR A 137 -5.97 2.12 -0.80
C TYR A 137 -7.38 1.67 -0.41
N ALA A 138 -7.62 1.54 0.89
CA ALA A 138 -8.96 1.31 1.44
C ALA A 138 -9.60 2.65 1.81
N GLU A 139 -10.82 2.89 1.34
CA GLU A 139 -11.66 3.97 1.84
C GLU A 139 -12.19 3.58 3.23
N SER A 140 -12.48 4.57 4.09
CA SER A 140 -13.09 4.32 5.39
C SER A 140 -14.49 3.74 5.21
N ASN A 141 -14.80 2.73 6.00
CA ASN A 141 -16.14 2.16 6.12
C ASN A 141 -16.86 2.69 7.37
N ASP A 142 -16.12 3.40 8.24
CA ASP A 142 -16.58 3.84 9.57
C ASP A 142 -17.24 2.70 10.40
N LEU A 143 -16.81 1.46 10.11
CA LEU A 143 -17.29 0.28 10.81
C LEU A 143 -16.48 0.09 12.10
N PRO A 144 -17.13 -0.36 13.18
CA PRO A 144 -16.39 -0.84 14.34
C PRO A 144 -15.64 -2.14 13.98
N VAL A 145 -14.54 -2.41 14.68
CA VAL A 145 -13.89 -3.72 14.63
C VAL A 145 -14.89 -4.81 15.02
N PHE A 146 -14.72 -6.00 14.49
CA PHE A 146 -15.64 -7.10 14.74
C PHE A 146 -15.02 -8.15 15.65
N TRP A 147 -15.80 -8.62 16.64
CA TRP A 147 -15.50 -9.78 17.48
C TRP A 147 -16.73 -10.64 17.66
N ASP A 148 -16.60 -11.92 17.39
CA ASP A 148 -17.61 -12.94 17.66
C ASP A 148 -17.12 -13.86 18.79
N ASN A 149 -17.79 -13.79 19.94
CA ASN A 149 -17.40 -14.51 21.15
C ASN A 149 -17.66 -16.03 21.04
N GLN A 150 -18.66 -16.44 20.25
CA GLN A 150 -19.00 -17.86 20.09
C GLN A 150 -18.01 -18.56 19.17
N LEU A 151 -17.61 -17.88 18.10
CA LEU A 151 -16.64 -18.38 17.13
C LEU A 151 -15.20 -18.09 17.54
N CYS A 152 -14.97 -17.26 18.56
CA CYS A 152 -13.66 -16.73 18.91
C CYS A 152 -12.95 -16.12 17.70
N LEU A 153 -13.69 -15.35 16.89
CA LEU A 153 -13.26 -14.78 15.62
C LEU A 153 -13.26 -13.26 15.67
N GLY A 154 -12.09 -12.67 15.48
CA GLY A 154 -11.90 -11.24 15.33
C GLY A 154 -11.59 -10.83 13.88
N ILE A 155 -12.07 -9.67 13.48
CA ILE A 155 -11.74 -9.07 12.18
C ILE A 155 -11.32 -7.62 12.41
N THR A 156 -10.15 -7.25 11.90
CA THR A 156 -9.60 -5.89 12.00
C THR A 156 -8.70 -5.58 10.80
N GLY A 157 -8.42 -4.32 10.59
CA GLY A 157 -7.54 -3.84 9.51
C GLY A 157 -7.72 -2.35 9.27
N ASP A 158 -6.92 -1.80 8.39
CA ASP A 158 -6.99 -0.38 8.00
C ASP A 158 -8.28 -0.02 7.26
N TRP A 159 -8.86 -0.98 6.54
CA TRP A 159 -10.09 -0.78 5.76
C TRP A 159 -11.35 -0.52 6.60
N PHE A 160 -11.29 -0.67 7.91
CA PHE A 160 -12.38 -0.27 8.81
C PHE A 160 -12.51 1.25 8.93
N THR A 161 -11.38 1.97 8.98
CA THR A 161 -11.34 3.42 9.21
C THR A 161 -10.49 4.19 8.19
N GLY A 162 -10.07 3.52 7.10
CA GLY A 162 -9.27 4.09 6.02
C GLY A 162 -7.81 3.62 6.03
N GLY A 163 -7.25 3.47 4.84
CA GLY A 163 -5.95 2.84 4.57
C GLY A 163 -4.74 3.61 5.10
N LYS A 164 -4.54 3.60 6.42
CA LYS A 164 -3.37 4.19 7.10
C LYS A 164 -2.83 3.23 8.16
N ALA A 165 -1.50 3.21 8.34
CA ALA A 165 -0.86 2.39 9.38
C ALA A 165 -1.36 2.73 10.79
N GLU A 166 -1.59 4.01 11.08
CA GLU A 166 -2.16 4.47 12.35
C GLU A 166 -3.54 3.88 12.61
N ASN A 167 -4.40 3.86 11.58
CA ASN A 167 -5.75 3.30 11.68
C ASN A 167 -5.70 1.79 11.94
N SER A 168 -4.79 1.06 11.28
CA SER A 168 -4.58 -0.37 11.56
C SER A 168 -4.23 -0.62 13.01
N TRP A 169 -3.34 0.20 13.58
CA TRP A 169 -2.92 0.08 14.97
C TRP A 169 -4.06 0.39 15.95
N GLN A 170 -4.80 1.48 15.70
CA GLN A 170 -5.94 1.88 16.55
C GLN A 170 -7.04 0.81 16.55
N ASN A 171 -7.37 0.27 15.36
CA ASN A 171 -8.36 -0.79 15.22
C ASN A 171 -7.91 -2.09 15.90
N ALA A 172 -6.63 -2.46 15.78
CA ALA A 172 -6.08 -3.63 16.45
C ALA A 172 -6.13 -3.49 17.99
N LYS A 173 -5.81 -2.30 18.51
CA LYS A 173 -5.91 -2.00 19.93
C LYS A 173 -7.35 -2.10 20.42
N LEU A 174 -8.31 -1.49 19.70
CA LEU A 174 -9.73 -1.57 20.05
C LEU A 174 -10.22 -3.03 20.08
N LEU A 175 -9.84 -3.85 19.11
CA LEU A 175 -10.19 -5.28 19.11
C LEU A 175 -9.57 -6.02 20.29
N ALA A 176 -8.32 -5.75 20.63
CA ALA A 176 -7.66 -6.35 21.78
C ALA A 176 -8.35 -5.99 23.11
N ASP A 177 -8.78 -4.74 23.26
CA ASP A 177 -9.53 -4.27 24.44
C ASP A 177 -10.89 -5.00 24.56
N ILE A 178 -11.58 -5.27 23.43
CA ILE A 178 -12.84 -6.03 23.41
C ILE A 178 -12.65 -7.49 23.82
N ILE A 179 -11.57 -8.12 23.38
CA ILE A 179 -11.28 -9.54 23.69
C ILE A 179 -10.91 -9.74 25.16
N ASN A 180 -10.26 -8.74 25.77
CA ASN A 180 -9.75 -8.83 27.14
C ASN A 180 -10.77 -8.36 28.21
N ASN A 181 -11.92 -7.81 27.81
CA ASN A 181 -13.02 -7.42 28.72
C ASN A 181 -14.15 -8.48 28.73
#